data_5a08f733f4668b93acaa26ddf41ca82f
#
_entry.id   5a08f733f4668b93acaa26ddf41ca82f
#
_cell.length_a   1.000
_cell.length_b   1.000
_cell.length_c   1.000
_cell.angle_alpha   90.00
_cell.angle_beta   90.00
_cell.angle_gamma   90.00
#
_symmetry.space_group_name_H-M   'P 1'
#
loop_
_entity.id
_entity.type
_entity.pdbx_description
1 polymer ?
#
loop_
_entity_poly.entity_id
_entity_poly.type
_entity_poly.pdbx_seq_one_letter_code
_entity_poly.pdbx_strand_id
1 'polypeptide(L)'
;VQMMNAQAKLLGMKSTGYKNPEGLTEPGHTTTARDLSILASRLMQDFPDYVGYYAIKKYRYPGTPAANENNRNLLLFRDPSVDGLKTGHTDAAGFCLIATAKREAPGVGQRRLLSIVLGASSENARATESQKLLNWGYTAFDAIKLFDANQAVVTPNVWKGRGSQVKLGRMAPIVVAVPAGAGGRIQTQVARPEPLVAPLNRGQAVGALKVTLDQKPLVDVPLLVLDTVEQAGFVGRAWDSVRLWVK
;
A
#
# COMPACT_ATOMS: atom_id res chain seq x y z
N VAL A 1 25.12 4.60 3.86
CA VAL A 1 24.70 3.47 4.68
C VAL A 1 23.86 3.92 5.85
N GLN A 2 24.28 4.90 6.65
CA GLN A 2 23.50 5.39 7.80
C GLN A 2 22.10 5.84 7.42
N MET A 3 21.93 6.64 6.35
CA MET A 3 20.62 7.07 5.85
C MET A 3 19.75 5.88 5.40
N MET A 4 20.35 4.88 4.73
CA MET A 4 19.63 3.65 4.31
C MET A 4 19.09 2.89 5.52
N ASN A 5 19.90 2.70 6.56
CA ASN A 5 19.48 2.02 7.79
C ASN A 5 18.44 2.82 8.58
N ALA A 6 18.58 4.16 8.62
CA ALA A 6 17.58 5.03 9.24
C ALA A 6 16.23 4.93 8.52
N GLN A 7 16.25 4.95 7.19
CA GLN A 7 15.03 4.81 6.39
C GLN A 7 14.39 3.42 6.55
N ALA A 8 15.19 2.35 6.57
CA ALA A 8 14.69 1.00 6.82
C ALA A 8 13.96 0.91 8.17
N LYS A 9 14.53 1.52 9.23
CA LYS A 9 13.90 1.60 10.55
C LYS A 9 12.60 2.39 10.53
N LEU A 10 12.55 3.55 9.86
CA LEU A 10 11.35 4.37 9.71
C LEU A 10 10.23 3.64 8.96
N LEU A 11 10.59 2.83 7.97
CA LEU A 11 9.65 2.00 7.22
C LEU A 11 9.18 0.76 7.99
N GLY A 12 9.78 0.43 9.14
CA GLY A 12 9.44 -0.75 9.91
C GLY A 12 10.07 -2.05 9.38
N MET A 13 11.16 -1.97 8.62
CA MET A 13 11.94 -3.10 8.11
C MET A 13 12.80 -3.68 9.25
N LYS A 14 12.23 -4.61 10.00
CA LYS A 14 12.81 -5.08 11.28
C LYS A 14 13.98 -6.04 11.15
N SER A 15 14.17 -6.63 9.97
CA SER A 15 15.18 -7.68 9.70
C SER A 15 16.12 -7.27 8.57
N THR A 16 16.29 -5.96 8.36
CA THR A 16 17.16 -5.42 7.30
C THR A 16 18.32 -4.62 7.91
N GLY A 17 19.53 -4.93 7.46
CA GLY A 17 20.74 -4.18 7.77
C GLY A 17 21.57 -3.97 6.51
N TYR A 18 21.86 -2.70 6.20
CA TYR A 18 22.72 -2.31 5.08
C TYR A 18 24.14 -2.06 5.55
N LYS A 19 25.14 -2.57 4.84
CA LYS A 19 26.57 -2.36 5.12
C LYS A 19 27.27 -1.54 4.04
N ASN A 20 26.76 -1.59 2.81
CA ASN A 20 27.22 -0.79 1.68
C ASN A 20 26.03 -0.36 0.82
N PRO A 21 26.17 0.66 -0.04
CA PRO A 21 25.09 1.12 -0.93
C PRO A 21 25.01 0.31 -2.23
N GLU A 22 26.06 -0.44 -2.59
CA GLU A 22 26.17 -1.19 -3.84
C GLU A 22 25.38 -2.49 -3.82
N GLY A 23 25.11 -3.05 -2.64
CA GLY A 23 24.47 -4.35 -2.48
C GLY A 23 25.44 -5.53 -2.62
N LEU A 24 26.72 -5.28 -2.40
CA LEU A 24 27.75 -6.34 -2.42
C LEU A 24 27.71 -7.14 -1.11
N THR A 25 28.19 -8.39 -1.20
CA THR A 25 28.23 -9.30 -0.06
C THR A 25 29.12 -8.77 1.04
N GLU A 26 28.56 -8.60 2.23
CA GLU A 26 29.28 -8.17 3.43
C GLU A 26 28.61 -8.77 4.68
N PRO A 27 29.35 -9.19 5.70
CA PRO A 27 28.78 -9.71 6.94
C PRO A 27 27.76 -8.74 7.57
N GLY A 28 26.54 -9.22 7.80
CA GLY A 28 25.44 -8.43 8.34
C GLY A 28 24.70 -7.55 7.31
N HIS A 29 25.02 -7.65 6.00
CA HIS A 29 24.22 -7.08 4.93
C HIS A 29 23.06 -8.03 4.60
N THR A 30 21.95 -7.88 5.28
CA THR A 30 20.82 -8.83 5.22
C THR A 30 19.49 -8.13 5.05
N THR A 31 18.53 -8.85 4.48
CA THR A 31 17.13 -8.41 4.38
C THR A 31 16.20 -9.64 4.32
N THR A 32 14.89 -9.39 4.27
CA THR A 32 13.87 -10.43 4.10
C THR A 32 12.89 -10.07 3.00
N ALA A 33 12.16 -11.06 2.46
CA ALA A 33 11.11 -10.81 1.48
C ALA A 33 10.02 -9.87 2.05
N ARG A 34 9.69 -9.99 3.35
CA ARG A 34 8.76 -9.09 4.03
C ARG A 34 9.25 -7.65 4.03
N ASP A 35 10.48 -7.41 4.44
CA ASP A 35 11.04 -6.06 4.50
C ASP A 35 11.14 -5.42 3.12
N LEU A 36 11.57 -6.21 2.12
CA LEU A 36 11.60 -5.76 0.73
C LEU A 36 10.19 -5.46 0.17
N SER A 37 9.14 -6.17 0.63
CA SER A 37 7.76 -5.83 0.25
C SER A 37 7.33 -4.47 0.77
N ILE A 38 7.72 -4.13 1.99
CA ILE A 38 7.48 -2.81 2.58
C ILE A 38 8.21 -1.73 1.78
N LEU A 39 9.51 -1.92 1.53
CA LEU A 39 10.31 -0.97 0.77
C LEU A 39 9.78 -0.73 -0.63
N ALA A 40 9.49 -1.80 -1.38
CA ALA A 40 9.00 -1.72 -2.74
C ALA A 40 7.62 -1.07 -2.83
N SER A 41 6.71 -1.41 -1.90
CA SER A 41 5.38 -0.80 -1.83
C SER A 41 5.47 0.70 -1.56
N ARG A 42 6.30 1.12 -0.58
CA ARG A 42 6.51 2.53 -0.26
C ARG A 42 7.19 3.29 -1.40
N LEU A 43 8.18 2.68 -2.06
CA LEU A 43 8.81 3.28 -3.23
C LEU A 43 7.78 3.64 -4.31
N MET A 44 6.87 2.73 -4.62
CA MET A 44 5.85 2.95 -5.64
C MET A 44 4.75 3.92 -5.21
N GLN A 45 4.45 3.99 -3.90
CA GLN A 45 3.45 4.90 -3.35
C GLN A 45 3.99 6.32 -3.18
N ASP A 46 5.21 6.44 -2.67
CA ASP A 46 5.82 7.72 -2.34
C ASP A 46 6.44 8.42 -3.59
N PHE A 47 6.81 7.62 -4.60
CA PHE A 47 7.48 8.08 -5.82
C PHE A 47 6.84 7.52 -7.10
N PRO A 48 5.54 7.71 -7.32
CA PRO A 48 4.82 7.11 -8.46
C PRO A 48 5.37 7.52 -9.82
N ASP A 49 5.88 8.74 -9.95
CA ASP A 49 6.43 9.28 -11.21
C ASP A 49 7.69 8.55 -11.69
N TYR A 50 8.39 7.87 -10.77
CA TYR A 50 9.62 7.13 -11.09
C TYR A 50 9.36 5.67 -11.45
N VAL A 51 8.16 5.14 -11.21
CA VAL A 51 7.84 3.73 -11.46
C VAL A 51 8.05 3.36 -12.94
N GLY A 52 7.74 4.28 -13.85
CA GLY A 52 7.92 4.07 -15.29
C GLY A 52 9.34 3.74 -15.73
N TYR A 53 10.36 4.20 -15.01
CA TYR A 53 11.77 3.89 -15.35
C TYR A 53 12.09 2.41 -15.20
N TYR A 54 11.45 1.70 -14.28
CA TYR A 54 11.69 0.26 -14.06
C TYR A 54 11.10 -0.61 -15.18
N ALA A 55 10.18 -0.07 -15.98
CA ALA A 55 9.57 -0.74 -17.11
C ALA A 55 10.40 -0.62 -18.41
N ILE A 56 11.44 0.20 -18.42
CA ILE A 56 12.30 0.38 -19.61
C ILE A 56 13.00 -0.93 -19.91
N LYS A 57 12.68 -1.52 -21.07
CA LYS A 57 13.20 -2.83 -21.50
C LYS A 57 14.63 -2.75 -22.00
N LYS A 58 14.99 -1.65 -22.66
CA LYS A 58 16.30 -1.47 -23.27
C LYS A 58 16.75 0.00 -23.12
N TYR A 59 17.99 0.16 -22.66
CA TYR A 59 18.62 1.47 -22.55
C TYR A 59 20.10 1.40 -22.93
N ARG A 60 20.55 2.33 -23.76
CA ARG A 60 21.94 2.43 -24.17
C ARG A 60 22.44 3.86 -23.98
N TYR A 61 23.63 3.97 -23.39
CA TYR A 61 24.38 5.23 -23.32
C TYR A 61 25.84 4.99 -23.78
N PRO A 62 26.59 6.02 -24.16
CA PRO A 62 27.98 5.89 -24.57
C PRO A 62 28.82 5.09 -23.52
N GLY A 63 29.53 4.06 -24.00
CA GLY A 63 30.32 3.17 -23.13
C GLY A 63 29.57 1.97 -22.54
N THR A 64 28.24 1.86 -22.73
CA THR A 64 27.51 0.67 -22.29
C THR A 64 27.87 -0.53 -23.17
N PRO A 65 28.37 -1.65 -22.60
CA PRO A 65 28.52 -2.90 -23.32
C PRO A 65 27.17 -3.41 -23.82
N ALA A 66 27.12 -3.94 -25.06
CA ALA A 66 25.88 -4.45 -25.65
C ALA A 66 25.14 -5.47 -24.77
N ALA A 67 25.87 -6.30 -24.03
CA ALA A 67 25.28 -7.25 -23.08
C ALA A 67 24.51 -6.60 -21.92
N ASN A 68 24.75 -5.33 -21.61
CA ASN A 68 24.11 -4.59 -20.52
C ASN A 68 22.99 -3.65 -20.98
N GLU A 69 22.64 -3.63 -22.27
CA GLU A 69 21.57 -2.78 -22.78
C GLU A 69 20.18 -3.24 -22.37
N ASN A 70 20.00 -4.54 -22.19
CA ASN A 70 18.69 -5.10 -21.84
C ASN A 70 18.46 -5.10 -20.32
N ASN A 71 17.22 -4.81 -19.92
CA ASN A 71 16.80 -4.97 -18.54
C ASN A 71 16.91 -6.44 -18.13
N ARG A 72 17.53 -6.70 -16.98
CA ARG A 72 17.73 -8.05 -16.45
C ARG A 72 16.47 -8.67 -15.86
N ASN A 73 15.37 -7.92 -15.76
CA ASN A 73 14.07 -8.45 -15.41
C ASN A 73 13.40 -9.08 -16.63
N LEU A 74 13.58 -10.38 -16.79
CA LEU A 74 13.04 -11.14 -17.94
C LEU A 74 11.50 -11.09 -18.01
N LEU A 75 10.80 -10.82 -16.91
CA LEU A 75 9.34 -10.74 -16.94
C LEU A 75 8.82 -9.57 -17.76
N LEU A 76 9.58 -8.48 -17.89
CA LEU A 76 9.20 -7.36 -18.75
C LEU A 76 9.03 -7.76 -20.22
N PHE A 77 9.69 -8.84 -20.64
CA PHE A 77 9.62 -9.37 -22.01
C PHE A 77 8.59 -10.49 -22.16
N ARG A 78 8.16 -11.12 -21.05
CA ARG A 78 7.27 -12.30 -21.05
C ARG A 78 5.84 -11.96 -20.73
N ASP A 79 5.61 -10.96 -19.87
CA ASP A 79 4.29 -10.59 -19.35
C ASP A 79 4.08 -9.07 -19.51
N PRO A 80 3.17 -8.65 -20.41
CA PRO A 80 2.93 -7.21 -20.65
C PRO A 80 2.30 -6.50 -19.46
N SER A 81 1.78 -7.21 -18.47
CA SER A 81 1.27 -6.62 -17.24
C SER A 81 2.37 -6.23 -16.26
N VAL A 82 3.60 -6.75 -16.44
CA VAL A 82 4.76 -6.47 -15.58
C VAL A 82 5.39 -5.13 -15.95
N ASP A 83 5.59 -4.27 -14.96
CA ASP A 83 6.14 -2.92 -15.12
C ASP A 83 7.31 -2.58 -14.16
N GLY A 84 7.93 -3.61 -13.57
CA GLY A 84 9.07 -3.43 -12.66
C GLY A 84 9.44 -4.74 -11.94
N LEU A 85 10.33 -4.69 -10.97
CA LEU A 85 10.93 -3.55 -10.31
C LEU A 85 12.47 -3.67 -10.26
N LYS A 86 13.01 -4.60 -9.49
CA LYS A 86 14.45 -4.68 -9.22
C LYS A 86 14.98 -6.10 -9.23
N THR A 87 16.09 -6.32 -9.95
CA THR A 87 16.86 -7.56 -9.89
C THR A 87 18.10 -7.40 -9.02
N GLY A 88 18.58 -8.49 -8.44
CA GLY A 88 19.85 -8.59 -7.75
C GLY A 88 20.50 -9.96 -7.95
N HIS A 89 21.83 -10.01 -7.81
CA HIS A 89 22.59 -11.26 -7.79
C HIS A 89 23.93 -11.04 -7.09
N THR A 90 24.23 -11.91 -6.18
CA THR A 90 25.59 -12.22 -5.68
C THR A 90 25.67 -13.73 -5.47
N ASP A 91 26.87 -14.29 -5.38
CA ASP A 91 27.03 -15.73 -5.14
C ASP A 91 26.37 -16.16 -3.81
N ALA A 92 26.45 -15.31 -2.80
CA ALA A 92 25.84 -15.56 -1.50
C ALA A 92 24.30 -15.43 -1.49
N ALA A 93 23.76 -14.48 -2.26
CA ALA A 93 22.31 -14.20 -2.28
C ALA A 93 21.54 -15.01 -3.33
N GLY A 94 22.22 -15.60 -4.31
CA GLY A 94 21.60 -16.18 -5.50
C GLY A 94 20.90 -15.13 -6.36
N PHE A 95 20.06 -15.56 -7.27
CA PHE A 95 19.32 -14.68 -8.17
C PHE A 95 18.03 -14.19 -7.50
N CYS A 96 17.89 -12.86 -7.38
CA CYS A 96 16.78 -12.21 -6.70
C CYS A 96 15.98 -11.34 -7.66
N LEU A 97 14.65 -11.26 -7.45
CA LEU A 97 13.75 -10.40 -8.23
C LEU A 97 12.61 -9.90 -7.34
N ILE A 98 12.42 -8.60 -7.33
CA ILE A 98 11.18 -7.96 -6.95
C ILE A 98 10.46 -7.64 -8.25
N ALA A 99 9.29 -8.22 -8.50
CA ALA A 99 8.50 -7.93 -9.69
C ALA A 99 7.16 -7.31 -9.32
N THR A 100 6.68 -6.37 -10.16
CA THR A 100 5.36 -5.78 -10.03
C THR A 100 4.58 -5.97 -11.32
N ALA A 101 3.28 -6.17 -11.20
CA ALA A 101 2.37 -6.26 -12.32
C ALA A 101 1.08 -5.50 -12.03
N LYS A 102 0.46 -4.96 -13.09
CA LYS A 102 -0.89 -4.37 -13.05
C LYS A 102 -1.81 -5.14 -13.97
N ARG A 103 -2.94 -5.60 -13.43
CA ARG A 103 -3.99 -6.25 -14.23
C ARG A 103 -5.35 -5.67 -13.86
N GLU A 104 -6.29 -5.69 -14.80
CA GLU A 104 -7.68 -5.32 -14.53
C GLU A 104 -8.32 -6.28 -13.52
N ALA A 105 -9.04 -5.71 -12.57
CA ALA A 105 -9.85 -6.45 -11.60
C ALA A 105 -11.30 -5.97 -11.69
N PRO A 106 -12.27 -6.87 -11.89
CA PRO A 106 -13.67 -6.50 -12.04
C PRO A 106 -14.17 -5.65 -10.88
N GLY A 107 -14.83 -4.52 -11.19
CA GLY A 107 -15.39 -3.61 -10.20
C GLY A 107 -14.38 -2.75 -9.42
N VAL A 108 -13.07 -2.97 -9.60
CA VAL A 108 -12.01 -2.26 -8.89
C VAL A 108 -11.18 -1.40 -9.84
N GLY A 109 -10.99 -1.83 -11.09
CA GLY A 109 -10.07 -1.26 -12.05
C GLY A 109 -8.68 -1.89 -11.93
N GLN A 110 -7.63 -1.09 -12.09
CA GLN A 110 -6.25 -1.57 -12.07
C GLN A 110 -5.83 -2.07 -10.68
N ARG A 111 -5.53 -3.36 -10.59
CA ARG A 111 -4.97 -4.00 -9.40
C ARG A 111 -3.48 -4.25 -9.59
N ARG A 112 -2.66 -3.75 -8.67
CA ARG A 112 -1.22 -4.01 -8.64
C ARG A 112 -0.89 -5.12 -7.65
N LEU A 113 -0.06 -6.07 -8.06
CA LEU A 113 0.58 -7.03 -7.17
C LEU A 113 2.10 -6.90 -7.23
N LEU A 114 2.72 -7.36 -6.15
CA LEU A 114 4.16 -7.41 -5.96
C LEU A 114 4.55 -8.84 -5.61
N SER A 115 5.57 -9.39 -6.28
CA SER A 115 6.20 -10.65 -5.91
C SER A 115 7.66 -10.44 -5.56
N ILE A 116 8.16 -11.21 -4.59
CA ILE A 116 9.55 -11.17 -4.15
C ILE A 116 10.10 -12.59 -4.13
N VAL A 117 11.11 -12.81 -4.93
CA VAL A 117 11.85 -14.07 -5.00
C VAL A 117 13.31 -13.79 -4.67
N LEU A 118 13.83 -14.51 -3.69
CA LEU A 118 15.22 -14.44 -3.23
C LEU A 118 15.86 -15.82 -3.34
N GLY A 119 17.15 -15.87 -3.67
CA GLY A 119 17.93 -17.10 -3.66
C GLY A 119 17.60 -18.09 -4.78
N ALA A 120 17.06 -17.65 -5.91
CA ALA A 120 16.83 -18.55 -7.04
C ALA A 120 18.15 -18.99 -7.68
N SER A 121 18.13 -20.16 -8.35
CA SER A 121 19.31 -20.77 -8.95
C SER A 121 19.78 -20.13 -10.25
N SER A 122 18.92 -19.33 -10.92
CA SER A 122 19.23 -18.66 -12.19
C SER A 122 18.34 -17.47 -12.47
N GLU A 123 18.70 -16.68 -13.49
CA GLU A 123 17.85 -15.59 -13.99
C GLU A 123 16.49 -16.08 -14.48
N ASN A 124 16.47 -17.22 -15.17
CA ASN A 124 15.22 -17.84 -15.60
C ASN A 124 14.39 -18.32 -14.42
N ALA A 125 15.00 -18.93 -13.41
CA ALA A 125 14.31 -19.42 -12.22
C ALA A 125 13.66 -18.28 -11.45
N ARG A 126 14.39 -17.18 -11.15
CA ARG A 126 13.80 -16.02 -10.45
C ARG A 126 12.60 -15.41 -11.21
N ALA A 127 12.68 -15.36 -12.56
CA ALA A 127 11.58 -14.86 -13.39
C ALA A 127 10.39 -15.82 -13.36
N THR A 128 10.62 -17.11 -13.54
CA THR A 128 9.56 -18.14 -13.54
C THR A 128 8.85 -18.20 -12.20
N GLU A 129 9.58 -18.20 -11.08
CA GLU A 129 8.97 -18.24 -9.74
C GLU A 129 8.22 -16.95 -9.42
N SER A 130 8.73 -15.79 -9.84
CA SER A 130 8.00 -14.51 -9.70
C SER A 130 6.70 -14.50 -10.50
N GLN A 131 6.70 -15.06 -11.72
CA GLN A 131 5.49 -15.17 -12.54
C GLN A 131 4.45 -16.10 -11.92
N LYS A 132 4.88 -17.24 -11.37
CA LYS A 132 3.99 -18.16 -10.63
C LYS A 132 3.33 -17.45 -9.45
N LEU A 133 4.10 -16.73 -8.64
CA LEU A 133 3.58 -15.97 -7.50
C LEU A 133 2.59 -14.88 -7.91
N LEU A 134 2.89 -14.10 -8.96
CA LEU A 134 1.99 -13.09 -9.47
C LEU A 134 0.68 -13.73 -9.97
N ASN A 135 0.77 -14.78 -10.78
CA ASN A 135 -0.41 -15.49 -11.28
C ASN A 135 -1.25 -16.07 -10.14
N TRP A 136 -0.60 -16.73 -9.17
CA TRP A 136 -1.28 -17.22 -7.97
C TRP A 136 -1.98 -16.09 -7.21
N GLY A 137 -1.31 -14.95 -6.98
CA GLY A 137 -1.91 -13.82 -6.29
C GLY A 137 -3.15 -13.24 -7.01
N TYR A 138 -3.15 -13.23 -8.34
CA TYR A 138 -4.31 -12.79 -9.13
C TYR A 138 -5.45 -13.80 -9.19
N THR A 139 -5.18 -15.08 -9.01
CA THR A 139 -6.21 -16.13 -9.06
C THR A 139 -6.70 -16.57 -7.69
N ALA A 140 -5.83 -16.57 -6.68
CA ALA A 140 -6.16 -17.02 -5.33
C ALA A 140 -6.86 -15.95 -4.46
N PHE A 141 -6.84 -14.68 -4.89
CA PHE A 141 -7.42 -13.58 -4.14
C PHE A 141 -8.26 -12.68 -5.03
N ASP A 142 -9.43 -12.30 -4.53
CA ASP A 142 -10.26 -11.25 -5.11
C ASP A 142 -9.90 -9.89 -4.50
N ALA A 143 -10.03 -8.83 -5.30
CA ALA A 143 -10.03 -7.46 -4.82
C ALA A 143 -11.48 -6.99 -4.74
N ILE A 144 -11.92 -6.60 -3.55
CA ILE A 144 -13.30 -6.16 -3.31
C ILE A 144 -13.29 -4.68 -2.95
N LYS A 145 -13.96 -3.87 -3.77
CA LYS A 145 -14.17 -2.46 -3.47
C LYS A 145 -15.36 -2.32 -2.53
N LEU A 146 -15.09 -1.83 -1.32
CA LEU A 146 -16.10 -1.60 -0.28
C LEU A 146 -16.75 -0.23 -0.43
N PHE A 147 -15.96 0.79 -0.74
CA PHE A 147 -16.42 2.17 -0.91
C PHE A 147 -15.63 2.88 -2.01
N ASP A 148 -16.28 3.78 -2.73
CA ASP A 148 -15.63 4.63 -3.71
C ASP A 148 -14.82 5.76 -3.05
N ALA A 149 -13.93 6.40 -3.83
CA ALA A 149 -13.21 7.58 -3.38
C ALA A 149 -14.18 8.70 -2.98
N ASN A 150 -13.92 9.37 -1.86
CA ASN A 150 -14.76 10.43 -1.29
C ASN A 150 -16.20 10.00 -0.97
N GLN A 151 -16.53 8.72 -1.01
CA GLN A 151 -17.81 8.22 -0.52
C GLN A 151 -17.81 8.22 1.01
N ALA A 152 -18.90 8.74 1.59
CA ALA A 152 -19.11 8.66 3.03
C ALA A 152 -19.37 7.21 3.45
N VAL A 153 -18.54 6.70 4.35
CA VAL A 153 -18.74 5.41 5.04
C VAL A 153 -19.79 5.56 6.12
N VAL A 154 -19.75 6.70 6.83
CA VAL A 154 -20.71 7.09 7.87
C VAL A 154 -20.80 8.61 7.96
N THR A 155 -21.97 9.11 8.37
CA THR A 155 -22.24 10.55 8.54
C THR A 155 -22.74 10.81 9.96
N PRO A 156 -21.83 10.80 10.98
CA PRO A 156 -22.19 11.02 12.36
C PRO A 156 -22.50 12.49 12.68
N ASN A 157 -23.22 12.71 13.79
CA ASN A 157 -23.44 14.04 14.33
C ASN A 157 -22.15 14.63 14.90
N VAL A 158 -22.04 15.97 14.77
CA VAL A 158 -20.94 16.78 15.30
C VAL A 158 -21.53 17.83 16.26
N TRP A 159 -20.87 17.98 17.40
CA TRP A 159 -21.20 18.98 18.40
C TRP A 159 -20.33 20.24 18.23
N LYS A 160 -20.90 21.39 18.61
CA LYS A 160 -20.24 22.72 18.58
C LYS A 160 -19.78 23.14 17.18
N GLY A 161 -20.32 22.52 16.12
CA GLY A 161 -20.02 22.82 14.73
C GLY A 161 -21.05 23.73 14.08
N ARG A 162 -20.63 24.46 13.02
CA ARG A 162 -21.58 25.16 12.14
C ARG A 162 -22.47 24.17 11.38
N GLY A 163 -21.95 22.97 11.08
CA GLY A 163 -22.72 21.84 10.57
C GLY A 163 -23.05 20.86 11.68
N SER A 164 -24.21 20.21 11.60
CA SER A 164 -24.66 19.20 12.57
C SER A 164 -24.09 17.80 12.31
N GLN A 165 -23.49 17.58 11.15
CA GLN A 165 -22.96 16.27 10.73
C GLN A 165 -21.63 16.42 10.01
N VAL A 166 -20.83 15.34 9.99
CA VAL A 166 -19.59 15.24 9.23
C VAL A 166 -19.56 13.93 8.44
N LYS A 167 -19.12 14.01 7.19
CA LYS A 167 -18.89 12.81 6.37
C LYS A 167 -17.52 12.25 6.67
N LEU A 168 -17.46 10.98 7.05
CA LEU A 168 -16.22 10.23 7.28
C LEU A 168 -16.04 9.17 6.20
N GLY A 169 -14.86 9.11 5.61
CA GLY A 169 -14.53 8.19 4.54
C GLY A 169 -13.05 8.20 4.18
N ARG A 170 -12.74 7.91 2.92
CA ARG A 170 -11.38 7.97 2.36
C ARG A 170 -11.39 8.79 1.09
N MET A 171 -10.31 9.52 0.82
CA MET A 171 -10.12 10.27 -0.44
C MET A 171 -9.77 9.32 -1.60
N ALA A 172 -9.32 8.10 -1.30
CA ALA A 172 -9.12 7.00 -2.24
C ALA A 172 -10.15 5.88 -2.02
N PRO A 173 -10.43 5.03 -3.00
CA PRO A 173 -11.32 3.89 -2.81
C PRO A 173 -10.84 2.99 -1.65
N ILE A 174 -11.76 2.39 -0.92
CA ILE A 174 -11.46 1.36 0.07
C ILE A 174 -11.59 0.00 -0.63
N VAL A 175 -10.44 -0.62 -0.88
CA VAL A 175 -10.35 -1.93 -1.54
C VAL A 175 -9.64 -2.89 -0.60
N VAL A 176 -10.17 -4.09 -0.45
CA VAL A 176 -9.57 -5.15 0.35
C VAL A 176 -9.31 -6.39 -0.50
N ALA A 177 -8.26 -7.15 -0.17
CA ALA A 177 -7.96 -8.42 -0.78
C ALA A 177 -8.44 -9.54 0.14
N VAL A 178 -9.20 -10.49 -0.41
CA VAL A 178 -9.71 -11.67 0.29
C VAL A 178 -9.48 -12.92 -0.57
N PRO A 179 -9.46 -14.13 0.01
CA PRO A 179 -9.43 -15.36 -0.78
C PRO A 179 -10.54 -15.38 -1.83
N ALA A 180 -10.27 -15.93 -3.00
CA ALA A 180 -11.21 -15.98 -4.10
C ALA A 180 -12.56 -16.56 -3.67
N GLY A 181 -13.66 -15.90 -4.05
CA GLY A 181 -15.02 -16.25 -3.65
C GLY A 181 -15.43 -15.90 -2.22
N ALA A 182 -14.55 -15.26 -1.43
CA ALA A 182 -14.85 -14.92 -0.03
C ALA A 182 -15.52 -13.55 0.17
N GLY A 183 -15.74 -12.78 -0.90
CA GLY A 183 -16.24 -11.41 -0.83
C GLY A 183 -17.55 -11.25 -0.04
N GLY A 184 -18.50 -12.19 -0.17
CA GLY A 184 -19.78 -12.16 0.54
C GLY A 184 -19.70 -12.39 2.05
N ARG A 185 -18.53 -12.75 2.59
CA ARG A 185 -18.31 -13.00 4.02
C ARG A 185 -17.62 -11.83 4.74
N ILE A 186 -17.35 -10.76 4.01
CA ILE A 186 -16.78 -9.53 4.57
C ILE A 186 -17.84 -8.84 5.43
N GLN A 187 -17.41 -8.40 6.61
CA GLN A 187 -18.20 -7.55 7.49
C GLN A 187 -17.42 -6.28 7.82
N THR A 188 -18.14 -5.19 8.00
CA THR A 188 -17.53 -3.89 8.31
C THR A 188 -18.18 -3.28 9.55
N GLN A 189 -17.36 -2.65 10.39
CA GLN A 189 -17.79 -1.92 11.58
C GLN A 189 -17.03 -0.62 11.69
N VAL A 190 -17.73 0.48 11.94
CA VAL A 190 -17.09 1.78 12.22
C VAL A 190 -16.76 1.89 13.70
N ALA A 191 -15.49 2.14 14.00
CA ALA A 191 -15.00 2.48 15.34
C ALA A 191 -14.56 3.95 15.33
N ARG A 192 -15.15 4.78 16.19
CA ARG A 192 -14.84 6.21 16.31
C ARG A 192 -15.11 6.70 17.74
N PRO A 193 -14.46 7.80 18.18
CA PRO A 193 -14.81 8.44 19.44
C PRO A 193 -16.22 9.04 19.38
N GLU A 194 -16.88 9.07 20.52
CA GLU A 194 -18.13 9.79 20.74
C GLU A 194 -18.01 10.64 22.01
N PRO A 195 -18.45 11.87 22.00
CA PRO A 195 -18.97 12.64 20.87
C PRO A 195 -17.87 13.19 19.94
N LEU A 196 -18.21 13.45 18.66
CA LEU A 196 -17.37 14.25 17.77
C LEU A 196 -17.65 15.73 18.00
N VAL A 197 -16.59 16.51 18.14
CA VAL A 197 -16.67 17.95 18.46
C VAL A 197 -15.87 18.75 17.43
N ALA A 198 -16.49 19.80 16.87
CA ALA A 198 -15.82 20.73 15.96
C ALA A 198 -14.79 21.61 16.70
N PRO A 199 -13.74 22.11 16.00
CA PRO A 199 -13.56 22.02 14.55
C PRO A 199 -13.00 20.66 14.11
N LEU A 200 -13.41 20.22 12.90
CA LEU A 200 -12.90 19.01 12.27
C LEU A 200 -12.38 19.38 10.88
N ASN A 201 -11.11 19.16 10.62
CA ASN A 201 -10.48 19.54 9.37
C ASN A 201 -10.51 18.40 8.34
N ARG A 202 -10.73 18.73 7.07
CA ARG A 202 -10.61 17.76 5.97
C ARG A 202 -9.27 17.04 6.03
N GLY A 203 -9.29 15.72 5.89
CA GLY A 203 -8.10 14.84 5.99
C GLY A 203 -7.73 14.45 7.41
N GLN A 204 -8.35 15.03 8.45
CA GLN A 204 -8.14 14.62 9.83
C GLN A 204 -8.66 13.20 10.06
N ALA A 205 -7.85 12.32 10.64
CA ALA A 205 -8.28 10.98 11.03
C ALA A 205 -9.09 11.04 12.33
N VAL A 206 -10.32 10.52 12.32
CA VAL A 206 -11.23 10.57 13.46
C VAL A 206 -11.87 9.23 13.80
N GLY A 207 -11.44 8.15 13.16
CA GLY A 207 -11.92 6.79 13.43
C GLY A 207 -11.31 5.80 12.49
N ALA A 208 -11.84 4.58 12.48
CA ALA A 208 -11.44 3.50 11.59
C ALA A 208 -12.65 2.67 11.14
N LEU A 209 -12.61 2.20 9.91
CA LEU A 209 -13.45 1.13 9.41
C LEU A 209 -12.74 -0.18 9.71
N LYS A 210 -13.23 -0.95 10.65
CA LYS A 210 -12.78 -2.31 10.92
C LYS A 210 -13.41 -3.25 9.89
N VAL A 211 -12.56 -3.94 9.15
CA VAL A 211 -12.99 -4.94 8.16
C VAL A 211 -12.61 -6.31 8.68
N THR A 212 -13.57 -7.22 8.71
CA THR A 212 -13.36 -8.61 9.11
C THR A 212 -13.78 -9.56 8.00
N LEU A 213 -13.16 -10.73 7.96
CA LEU A 213 -13.56 -11.86 7.13
C LEU A 213 -13.81 -13.05 8.06
N ASP A 214 -15.00 -13.64 8.02
CA ASP A 214 -15.41 -14.72 8.93
C ASP A 214 -15.14 -14.36 10.41
N GLN A 215 -15.48 -13.14 10.83
CA GLN A 215 -15.27 -12.58 12.17
C GLN A 215 -13.78 -12.38 12.56
N LYS A 216 -12.82 -12.73 11.70
CA LYS A 216 -11.40 -12.49 11.94
C LYS A 216 -10.99 -11.13 11.40
N PRO A 217 -10.18 -10.35 12.13
CA PRO A 217 -9.69 -9.07 11.64
C PRO A 217 -8.92 -9.22 10.33
N LEU A 218 -9.29 -8.43 9.33
CA LEU A 218 -8.61 -8.35 8.04
C LEU A 218 -7.74 -7.09 7.95
N VAL A 219 -8.35 -5.94 8.16
CA VAL A 219 -7.67 -4.63 8.13
C VAL A 219 -8.49 -3.58 8.86
N ASP A 220 -7.79 -2.62 9.49
CA ASP A 220 -8.37 -1.38 10.00
C ASP A 220 -8.01 -0.24 9.05
N VAL A 221 -9.02 0.38 8.45
CA VAL A 221 -8.85 1.48 7.49
C VAL A 221 -9.16 2.79 8.20
N PRO A 222 -8.19 3.72 8.35
CA PRO A 222 -8.45 5.02 8.98
C PRO A 222 -9.53 5.78 8.22
N LEU A 223 -10.54 6.28 8.93
CA LEU A 223 -11.57 7.17 8.40
C LEU A 223 -11.17 8.62 8.60
N LEU A 224 -11.23 9.37 7.51
CA LEU A 224 -10.86 10.77 7.44
C LEU A 224 -12.12 11.64 7.30
N VAL A 225 -12.05 12.84 7.84
CA VAL A 225 -13.02 13.89 7.58
C VAL A 225 -12.97 14.25 6.09
N LEU A 226 -14.08 14.11 5.37
CA LEU A 226 -14.16 14.42 3.94
C LEU A 226 -14.41 15.91 3.68
N ASP A 227 -15.19 16.57 4.54
CA ASP A 227 -15.54 17.98 4.44
C ASP A 227 -15.27 18.67 5.78
N THR A 228 -14.59 19.82 5.78
CA THR A 228 -14.30 20.59 7.00
C THR A 228 -15.59 21.01 7.70
N VAL A 229 -15.65 20.82 9.00
CA VAL A 229 -16.72 21.36 9.86
C VAL A 229 -16.12 22.43 10.78
N GLU A 230 -16.43 23.68 10.49
CA GLU A 230 -15.99 24.82 11.30
C GLU A 230 -16.69 24.86 12.65
N GLN A 231 -16.05 25.51 13.62
CA GLN A 231 -16.64 25.72 14.94
C GLN A 231 -17.83 26.71 14.88
N ALA A 232 -18.91 26.40 15.60
CA ALA A 232 -20.04 27.30 15.76
C ALA A 232 -19.67 28.55 16.53
N GLY A 233 -20.47 29.61 16.36
CA GLY A 233 -20.38 30.82 17.17
C GLY A 233 -20.61 30.55 18.67
N PHE A 234 -20.37 31.57 19.51
CA PHE A 234 -20.45 31.43 20.98
C PHE A 234 -21.77 30.84 21.48
N VAL A 235 -22.90 31.34 20.96
CA VAL A 235 -24.25 30.89 21.37
C VAL A 235 -24.49 29.40 21.04
N GLY A 236 -24.13 28.98 19.83
CA GLY A 236 -24.27 27.57 19.41
C GLY A 236 -23.44 26.64 20.27
N ARG A 237 -22.21 27.05 20.60
CA ARG A 237 -21.31 26.23 21.45
C ARG A 237 -21.82 26.12 22.90
N ALA A 238 -22.34 27.20 23.45
CA ALA A 238 -22.93 27.19 24.79
C ALA A 238 -24.13 26.24 24.85
N TRP A 239 -25.03 26.34 23.86
CA TRP A 239 -26.19 25.47 23.74
C TRP A 239 -25.80 23.98 23.64
N ASP A 240 -24.87 23.66 22.77
CA ASP A 240 -24.36 22.27 22.63
C ASP A 240 -23.66 21.78 23.90
N SER A 241 -22.98 22.66 24.64
CA SER A 241 -22.36 22.27 25.92
C SER A 241 -23.39 21.84 26.96
N VAL A 242 -24.53 22.56 27.05
CA VAL A 242 -25.63 22.18 27.94
C VAL A 242 -26.24 20.84 27.53
N ARG A 243 -26.48 20.66 26.23
CA ARG A 243 -27.04 19.39 25.70
C ARG A 243 -26.12 18.19 25.88
N LEU A 244 -24.77 18.36 25.79
CA LEU A 244 -23.81 17.31 26.05
C LEU A 244 -23.71 16.93 27.53
N TRP A 245 -24.04 17.86 28.45
CA TRP A 245 -24.01 17.62 29.88
C TRP A 245 -25.23 16.80 30.37
N VAL A 246 -26.36 16.90 29.65
CA VAL A 246 -27.61 16.21 29.98
C VAL A 246 -27.68 14.79 29.36
N LYS A 247 -26.71 14.41 28.49
CA LYS A 247 -26.61 13.09 27.84
C LYS A 247 -25.63 12.18 28.59
#